data_53ffaf0d5828a2f8d7c8c136f4eee358
#
_entry.id   53ffaf0d5828a2f8d7c8c136f4eee358
#
_cell.length_a   1.000
_cell.length_b   1.000
_cell.length_c   1.000
_cell.angle_alpha   90.00
_cell.angle_beta   90.00
_cell.angle_gamma   90.00
#
_symmetry.space_group_name_H-M   'P 1'
#
loop_
_entity.id
_entity.type
_entity.pdbx_description
1 polymer ?
#
loop_
_entity_poly.entity_id
_entity_poly.type
_entity_poly.pdbx_seq_one_letter_code
_entity_poly.pdbx_strand_id
1 'polypeptide(L)'
;MSKLVKQTEDALHTLVVEALGKAIAAGELPAAAMPSFIVEIPQDRANGDYSTNAAFVGAKVFRMAPVKIAQAIAKYIDLSDSYFSECTVAGAGFINFRLSDRYYADILLDVLEKGEAYGRSDYGKGKRVNVEFVSANPTGPMHMGNARGGALGDCLAAVLEMAGYTVEREFYINDAGNQIEKFGLSLDIRYQQLFKGEEAPELPEDSYHGADIIERAKEFAAEYGDKYLNVDETERRKALVDFALPKNIAAMQDNLLKYRITYDTWFHESELHKGAIREVIDLLTEKGMTYEKDGALWYKNKEVQTNKLLAEGKTPEQIEKLELKDDVLIRQNGNPTYFAADIAYHRNKLVTRGFDKAIDVWGADHHGHVARLKGALDAIGLDGNRLDVVLMQLVNLMKDGEPVRMSKRTGNAVTLVDLLDEVPIDAARFFFNLREPGSTIDFDLGLAVSQNAQNPVYYCQYANARICSVLKKLAADGVTPRDCTEQELELLRTPEERELIRHLSALTDEIILAAKNYDPAKITRYAITLATLFHKFYNACKIGVDDEPLMQARLHLCLAVQSVMQNVLTAFKITVPESM
;
A
#
# COMPACT_ATOMS: atom_id res chain seq x y z
N MET A 1 -6.31 -12.09 10.45
CA MET A 1 -5.60 -13.07 11.29
C MET A 1 -5.58 -14.39 10.55
N SER A 2 -4.44 -15.09 10.53
CA SER A 2 -4.37 -16.46 10.03
C SER A 2 -5.45 -17.28 10.73
N LYS A 3 -6.13 -18.18 9.99
CA LYS A 3 -7.21 -19.00 10.56
C LYS A 3 -6.72 -19.77 11.78
N LEU A 4 -5.52 -20.35 11.72
CA LEU A 4 -4.91 -21.11 12.81
C LEU A 4 -4.61 -20.22 14.02
N VAL A 5 -3.99 -19.04 13.82
CA VAL A 5 -3.69 -18.10 14.92
C VAL A 5 -4.97 -17.66 15.61
N LYS A 6 -6.00 -17.29 14.85
CA LYS A 6 -7.30 -16.91 15.42
C LYS A 6 -7.97 -18.05 16.19
N GLN A 7 -7.96 -19.25 15.63
CA GLN A 7 -8.50 -20.44 16.32
C GLN A 7 -7.75 -20.71 17.63
N THR A 8 -6.43 -20.49 17.67
CA THR A 8 -5.62 -20.66 18.88
C THR A 8 -6.01 -19.63 19.96
N GLU A 9 -6.21 -18.36 19.59
CA GLU A 9 -6.65 -17.30 20.51
C GLU A 9 -8.07 -17.57 21.04
N ASP A 10 -9.00 -17.90 20.15
CA ASP A 10 -10.39 -18.21 20.51
C ASP A 10 -10.46 -19.46 21.41
N ALA A 11 -9.63 -20.48 21.13
CA ALA A 11 -9.51 -21.67 21.96
C ALA A 11 -8.98 -21.33 23.36
N LEU A 12 -7.92 -20.50 23.46
CA LEU A 12 -7.41 -20.07 24.76
C LEU A 12 -8.45 -19.31 25.58
N HIS A 13 -9.18 -18.40 24.93
CA HIS A 13 -10.27 -17.69 25.60
C HIS A 13 -11.31 -18.69 26.16
N THR A 14 -11.70 -19.69 25.38
CA THR A 14 -12.66 -20.74 25.79
C THR A 14 -12.12 -21.57 26.96
N LEU A 15 -10.85 -22.00 26.89
CA LEU A 15 -10.21 -22.76 27.97
C LEU A 15 -10.19 -21.99 29.30
N VAL A 16 -9.95 -20.69 29.26
CA VAL A 16 -9.97 -19.85 30.48
C VAL A 16 -11.39 -19.71 31.03
N VAL A 17 -12.40 -19.55 30.16
CA VAL A 17 -13.82 -19.52 30.58
C VAL A 17 -14.23 -20.83 31.23
N GLU A 18 -13.87 -21.97 30.64
CA GLU A 18 -14.15 -23.28 31.19
C GLU A 18 -13.47 -23.52 32.55
N ALA A 19 -12.19 -23.10 32.67
CA ALA A 19 -11.45 -23.19 33.92
C ALA A 19 -12.11 -22.36 35.05
N LEU A 20 -12.56 -21.15 34.72
CA LEU A 20 -13.33 -20.31 35.64
C LEU A 20 -14.63 -21.00 36.06
N GLY A 21 -15.36 -21.59 35.11
CA GLY A 21 -16.60 -22.36 35.40
C GLY A 21 -16.36 -23.55 36.31
N LYS A 22 -15.31 -24.33 36.07
CA LYS A 22 -14.92 -25.47 36.93
C LYS A 22 -14.51 -24.99 38.33
N ALA A 23 -13.78 -23.88 38.45
CA ALA A 23 -13.39 -23.32 39.75
C ALA A 23 -14.60 -22.79 40.56
N ILE A 24 -15.59 -22.20 39.90
CA ILE A 24 -16.87 -21.80 40.54
C ILE A 24 -17.65 -23.06 41.00
N ALA A 25 -17.78 -24.05 40.15
CA ALA A 25 -18.47 -25.29 40.48
C ALA A 25 -17.81 -26.04 41.64
N ALA A 26 -16.51 -25.99 41.78
CA ALA A 26 -15.72 -26.54 42.89
C ALA A 26 -15.79 -25.69 44.18
N GLY A 27 -16.40 -24.51 44.16
CA GLY A 27 -16.47 -23.59 45.30
C GLY A 27 -15.20 -22.82 45.62
N GLU A 28 -14.20 -22.86 44.75
CA GLU A 28 -12.95 -22.09 44.90
C GLU A 28 -13.11 -20.61 44.50
N LEU A 29 -14.04 -20.35 43.57
CA LEU A 29 -14.46 -19.00 43.22
C LEU A 29 -15.93 -18.80 43.56
N PRO A 30 -16.35 -17.62 44.02
CA PRO A 30 -17.76 -17.31 44.27
C PRO A 30 -18.59 -17.42 42.98
N ALA A 31 -19.85 -17.81 43.09
CA ALA A 31 -20.80 -17.78 41.97
C ALA A 31 -21.01 -16.33 41.53
N ALA A 32 -20.60 -16.01 40.33
CA ALA A 32 -20.72 -14.67 39.74
C ALA A 32 -20.75 -14.77 38.19
N ALA A 33 -21.11 -13.68 37.54
CA ALA A 33 -21.03 -13.59 36.08
C ALA A 33 -19.56 -13.71 35.60
N MET A 34 -19.37 -14.29 34.40
CA MET A 34 -18.03 -14.39 33.81
C MET A 34 -17.47 -12.99 33.53
N PRO A 35 -16.22 -12.71 33.96
CA PRO A 35 -15.57 -11.43 33.61
C PRO A 35 -15.30 -11.36 32.10
N SER A 36 -15.39 -10.16 31.53
CA SER A 36 -14.90 -9.90 30.18
C SER A 36 -13.40 -9.65 30.25
N PHE A 37 -12.61 -10.48 29.61
CA PHE A 37 -11.15 -10.42 29.62
C PHE A 37 -10.60 -10.52 28.19
N ILE A 38 -9.31 -10.22 28.03
CA ILE A 38 -8.59 -10.33 26.76
C ILE A 38 -7.51 -11.42 26.85
N VAL A 39 -7.19 -11.96 25.69
CA VAL A 39 -6.01 -12.77 25.41
C VAL A 39 -5.09 -11.91 24.57
N GLU A 40 -3.81 -11.84 24.92
CA GLU A 40 -2.83 -10.99 24.25
C GLU A 40 -1.46 -11.66 24.15
N ILE A 41 -0.64 -11.20 23.23
CA ILE A 41 0.76 -11.62 23.10
C ILE A 41 1.60 -10.72 24.00
N PRO A 42 2.33 -11.26 25.02
CA PRO A 42 3.18 -10.47 25.90
C PRO A 42 4.27 -9.72 25.12
N GLN A 43 4.58 -8.48 25.53
CA GLN A 43 5.70 -7.74 24.95
C GLN A 43 7.05 -8.45 25.17
N ASP A 44 7.26 -8.97 26.38
CA ASP A 44 8.44 -9.79 26.71
C ASP A 44 8.08 -11.27 26.58
N ARG A 45 8.71 -11.94 25.63
CA ARG A 45 8.56 -13.38 25.38
C ARG A 45 9.03 -14.28 26.50
N ALA A 46 9.81 -13.78 27.43
CA ALA A 46 10.12 -14.52 28.67
C ALA A 46 8.85 -14.87 29.46
N ASN A 47 7.81 -14.05 29.31
CA ASN A 47 6.49 -14.25 29.94
C ASN A 47 5.56 -15.22 29.18
N GLY A 48 6.07 -15.94 28.16
CA GLY A 48 5.27 -16.89 27.37
C GLY A 48 4.90 -16.40 25.97
N ASP A 49 4.07 -17.18 25.29
CA ASP A 49 3.61 -16.88 23.93
C ASP A 49 2.29 -16.12 23.95
N TYR A 50 1.43 -16.40 24.93
CA TYR A 50 0.17 -15.71 25.20
C TYR A 50 0.02 -15.39 26.68
N SER A 51 -0.78 -14.36 26.99
CA SER A 51 -1.17 -14.02 28.35
C SER A 51 -2.64 -13.60 28.40
N THR A 52 -3.22 -13.62 29.61
CA THR A 52 -4.57 -13.10 29.82
C THR A 52 -4.65 -12.27 31.11
N ASN A 53 -5.49 -11.25 31.08
CA ASN A 53 -5.81 -10.41 32.22
C ASN A 53 -7.04 -10.92 33.03
N ALA A 54 -7.53 -12.13 32.74
CA ALA A 54 -8.75 -12.70 33.33
C ALA A 54 -8.79 -12.60 34.86
N ALA A 55 -7.65 -12.85 35.53
CA ALA A 55 -7.57 -12.78 37.00
C ALA A 55 -7.70 -11.33 37.52
N PHE A 56 -7.13 -10.33 36.83
CA PHE A 56 -7.21 -8.94 37.24
C PHE A 56 -8.63 -8.38 37.07
N VAL A 57 -9.28 -8.61 35.93
CA VAL A 57 -10.67 -8.19 35.73
C VAL A 57 -11.64 -8.99 36.61
N GLY A 58 -11.33 -10.27 36.88
CA GLY A 58 -12.05 -11.13 37.79
C GLY A 58 -12.01 -10.67 39.25
N ALA A 59 -10.97 -9.95 39.69
CA ALA A 59 -10.80 -9.52 41.07
C ALA A 59 -11.99 -8.71 41.59
N LYS A 60 -12.54 -7.82 40.75
CA LYS A 60 -13.74 -7.02 41.09
C LYS A 60 -15.00 -7.89 41.12
N VAL A 61 -15.11 -8.83 40.22
CA VAL A 61 -16.29 -9.70 40.05
C VAL A 61 -16.38 -10.70 41.20
N PHE A 62 -15.28 -11.40 41.49
CA PHE A 62 -15.22 -12.45 42.52
C PHE A 62 -14.86 -11.89 43.90
N ARG A 63 -14.50 -10.60 44.03
CA ARG A 63 -14.05 -9.98 45.28
C ARG A 63 -12.89 -10.73 45.94
N MET A 64 -11.95 -11.17 45.12
CA MET A 64 -10.77 -11.94 45.53
C MET A 64 -9.49 -11.33 44.97
N ALA A 65 -8.36 -11.65 45.60
CA ALA A 65 -7.05 -11.22 45.08
C ALA A 65 -6.78 -11.87 43.71
N PRO A 66 -6.26 -11.11 42.71
CA PRO A 66 -6.00 -11.64 41.37
C PRO A 66 -5.16 -12.92 41.37
N VAL A 67 -4.12 -12.99 42.22
CA VAL A 67 -3.26 -14.17 42.30
C VAL A 67 -4.04 -15.44 42.70
N LYS A 68 -5.05 -15.34 43.56
CA LYS A 68 -5.86 -16.50 43.92
C LYS A 68 -6.76 -16.95 42.79
N ILE A 69 -7.31 -16.00 42.03
CA ILE A 69 -8.12 -16.29 40.84
C ILE A 69 -7.23 -16.93 39.76
N ALA A 70 -6.02 -16.40 39.54
CA ALA A 70 -5.06 -16.96 38.61
C ALA A 70 -4.65 -18.40 38.97
N GLN A 71 -4.45 -18.68 40.26
CA GLN A 71 -4.16 -20.03 40.78
C GLN A 71 -5.34 -20.99 40.56
N ALA A 72 -6.57 -20.53 40.76
CA ALA A 72 -7.76 -21.31 40.50
C ALA A 72 -7.90 -21.62 39.00
N ILE A 73 -7.71 -20.63 38.11
CA ILE A 73 -7.71 -20.85 36.66
C ILE A 73 -6.63 -21.88 36.29
N ALA A 74 -5.39 -21.69 36.72
CA ALA A 74 -4.29 -22.60 36.40
C ALA A 74 -4.51 -24.04 36.93
N LYS A 75 -5.21 -24.20 38.03
CA LYS A 75 -5.55 -25.51 38.58
C LYS A 75 -6.60 -26.27 37.76
N TYR A 76 -7.57 -25.56 37.19
CA TYR A 76 -8.71 -26.17 36.50
C TYR A 76 -8.64 -26.12 34.99
N ILE A 77 -7.64 -25.45 34.44
CA ILE A 77 -7.46 -25.39 32.98
C ILE A 77 -6.97 -26.74 32.46
N ASP A 78 -7.56 -27.18 31.37
CA ASP A 78 -7.19 -28.42 30.69
C ASP A 78 -6.59 -28.05 29.32
N LEU A 79 -5.31 -28.32 29.15
CA LEU A 79 -4.56 -28.02 27.93
C LEU A 79 -4.42 -29.22 26.99
N SER A 80 -4.95 -30.41 27.32
CA SER A 80 -4.65 -31.70 26.67
C SER A 80 -4.94 -31.72 25.19
N ASP A 81 -6.01 -31.10 24.70
CA ASP A 81 -6.40 -31.05 23.30
C ASP A 81 -6.22 -29.66 22.69
N SER A 82 -5.21 -28.90 23.18
CA SER A 82 -4.98 -27.54 22.74
C SER A 82 -3.57 -27.36 22.15
N TYR A 83 -3.33 -26.19 21.57
CA TYR A 83 -1.99 -25.76 21.15
C TYR A 83 -1.11 -25.25 22.30
N PHE A 84 -1.52 -25.42 23.56
CA PHE A 84 -0.78 -24.95 24.71
C PHE A 84 -0.18 -26.10 25.49
N SER A 85 1.11 -25.97 25.85
CA SER A 85 1.86 -26.97 26.63
C SER A 85 2.00 -26.60 28.09
N GLU A 86 1.85 -25.31 28.44
CA GLU A 86 2.12 -24.82 29.79
C GLU A 86 1.23 -23.63 30.12
N CYS A 87 0.74 -23.59 31.37
CA CYS A 87 0.06 -22.46 31.99
C CYS A 87 0.77 -22.10 33.29
N THR A 88 1.27 -20.88 33.40
CA THR A 88 1.99 -20.39 34.58
C THR A 88 1.38 -19.12 35.15
N VAL A 89 1.42 -18.98 36.47
CA VAL A 89 1.00 -17.77 37.20
C VAL A 89 2.21 -16.98 37.60
N ALA A 90 2.25 -15.71 37.20
CA ALA A 90 3.37 -14.81 37.48
C ALA A 90 2.93 -13.54 38.22
N GLY A 91 3.79 -13.04 39.10
CA GLY A 91 3.60 -11.76 39.79
C GLY A 91 2.27 -11.68 40.54
N ALA A 92 1.54 -10.58 40.34
CA ALA A 92 0.30 -10.27 41.06
C ALA A 92 -0.95 -11.02 40.52
N GLY A 93 -0.80 -11.93 39.55
CA GLY A 93 -1.92 -12.70 38.96
C GLY A 93 -1.95 -12.67 37.42
N PHE A 94 -0.81 -12.44 36.76
CA PHE A 94 -0.69 -12.69 35.33
C PHE A 94 -0.74 -14.20 35.05
N ILE A 95 -1.45 -14.58 34.01
CA ILE A 95 -1.52 -15.97 33.57
C ILE A 95 -0.89 -16.02 32.19
N ASN A 96 0.18 -16.79 32.08
CA ASN A 96 0.98 -16.92 30.87
C ASN A 96 0.90 -18.33 30.31
N PHE A 97 0.92 -18.43 28.99
CA PHE A 97 0.80 -19.69 28.26
C PHE A 97 1.95 -19.87 27.29
N ARG A 98 2.44 -21.10 27.14
CA ARG A 98 3.41 -21.47 26.10
C ARG A 98 2.76 -22.38 25.09
N LEU A 99 3.08 -22.12 23.82
CA LEU A 99 2.64 -22.94 22.71
C LEU A 99 3.35 -24.30 22.71
N SER A 100 2.64 -25.32 22.29
CA SER A 100 3.16 -26.69 22.10
C SER A 100 3.98 -26.82 20.82
N ASP A 101 4.78 -27.86 20.70
CA ASP A 101 5.55 -28.15 19.47
C ASP A 101 4.62 -28.36 18.27
N ARG A 102 3.46 -28.96 18.50
CA ARG A 102 2.39 -29.16 17.50
C ARG A 102 1.94 -27.86 16.83
N TYR A 103 1.80 -26.75 17.57
CA TYR A 103 1.43 -25.46 16.96
C TYR A 103 2.41 -25.04 15.87
N TYR A 104 3.72 -25.19 16.14
CA TYR A 104 4.75 -24.82 15.17
C TYR A 104 4.77 -25.74 13.96
N ALA A 105 4.54 -27.05 14.17
CA ALA A 105 4.41 -28.02 13.08
C ALA A 105 3.23 -27.67 12.16
N ASP A 106 2.05 -27.40 12.74
CA ASP A 106 0.84 -27.06 11.97
C ASP A 106 0.96 -25.74 11.22
N ILE A 107 1.68 -24.75 11.75
CA ILE A 107 2.00 -23.52 10.98
C ILE A 107 2.82 -23.85 9.73
N LEU A 108 3.84 -24.69 9.85
CA LEU A 108 4.66 -25.08 8.69
C LEU A 108 3.86 -25.85 7.66
N LEU A 109 3.03 -26.78 8.09
CA LEU A 109 2.12 -27.52 7.20
C LEU A 109 1.16 -26.57 6.48
N ASP A 110 0.56 -25.61 7.20
CA ASP A 110 -0.34 -24.60 6.61
C ASP A 110 0.38 -23.72 5.55
N VAL A 111 1.64 -23.32 5.82
CA VAL A 111 2.45 -22.57 4.84
C VAL A 111 2.70 -23.38 3.58
N LEU A 112 3.14 -24.62 3.75
CA LEU A 112 3.54 -25.47 2.64
C LEU A 112 2.33 -25.95 1.82
N GLU A 113 1.21 -26.26 2.47
CA GLU A 113 -0.04 -26.65 1.82
C GLU A 113 -0.62 -25.52 0.98
N LYS A 114 -0.66 -24.30 1.50
CA LYS A 114 -1.21 -23.13 0.82
C LYS A 114 -0.27 -22.55 -0.25
N GLY A 115 1.05 -22.75 -0.11
CA GLY A 115 2.03 -22.27 -1.06
C GLY A 115 1.84 -20.80 -1.43
N GLU A 116 1.57 -20.50 -2.72
CA GLU A 116 1.35 -19.13 -3.24
C GLU A 116 0.12 -18.43 -2.62
N ALA A 117 -0.84 -19.19 -2.10
CA ALA A 117 -2.03 -18.63 -1.46
C ALA A 117 -1.80 -18.27 0.02
N TYR A 118 -0.66 -18.70 0.62
CA TYR A 118 -0.38 -18.38 2.01
C TYR A 118 -0.25 -16.88 2.25
N GLY A 119 -0.83 -16.42 3.34
CA GLY A 119 -0.92 -14.99 3.70
C GLY A 119 -2.20 -14.30 3.21
N ARG A 120 -2.84 -14.81 2.14
CA ARG A 120 -4.09 -14.24 1.62
C ARG A 120 -5.26 -14.43 2.59
N SER A 121 -6.20 -13.49 2.54
CA SER A 121 -7.40 -13.51 3.39
C SER A 121 -8.64 -13.03 2.62
N ASP A 122 -9.80 -13.21 3.24
CA ASP A 122 -11.10 -12.70 2.76
C ASP A 122 -11.54 -11.41 3.49
N TYR A 123 -10.60 -10.68 4.12
CA TYR A 123 -10.90 -9.46 4.88
C TYR A 123 -11.70 -8.44 4.05
N GLY A 124 -11.34 -8.25 2.81
CA GLY A 124 -12.01 -7.36 1.85
C GLY A 124 -13.38 -7.84 1.39
N LYS A 125 -13.73 -9.12 1.62
CA LYS A 125 -15.02 -9.75 1.24
C LYS A 125 -15.40 -9.54 -0.23
N GLY A 126 -14.42 -9.49 -1.11
CA GLY A 126 -14.62 -9.27 -2.54
C GLY A 126 -15.11 -7.88 -2.92
N LYS A 127 -15.11 -6.90 -2.00
CA LYS A 127 -15.49 -5.52 -2.32
C LYS A 127 -14.63 -4.97 -3.45
N ARG A 128 -15.30 -4.27 -4.38
CA ARG A 128 -14.65 -3.65 -5.53
C ARG A 128 -14.03 -2.31 -5.14
N VAL A 129 -12.73 -2.18 -5.35
CA VAL A 129 -11.97 -0.97 -5.03
C VAL A 129 -11.24 -0.47 -6.26
N ASN A 130 -11.40 0.83 -6.56
CA ASN A 130 -10.60 1.52 -7.55
C ASN A 130 -9.38 2.14 -6.83
N VAL A 131 -8.18 1.88 -7.34
CA VAL A 131 -6.93 2.48 -6.85
C VAL A 131 -6.34 3.32 -7.97
N GLU A 132 -6.40 4.64 -7.81
CA GLU A 132 -5.82 5.60 -8.74
C GLU A 132 -4.46 6.08 -8.24
N PHE A 133 -3.47 6.05 -9.11
CA PHE A 133 -2.12 6.50 -8.76
C PHE A 133 -1.31 6.95 -9.98
N VAL A 134 -0.31 7.77 -9.76
CA VAL A 134 0.50 8.52 -10.73
C VAL A 134 -0.30 9.63 -11.38
N SER A 135 -1.23 9.34 -12.27
CA SER A 135 -2.14 10.28 -12.97
C SER A 135 -1.43 11.56 -13.42
N ALA A 136 -0.24 11.41 -14.02
CA ALA A 136 0.58 12.52 -14.46
C ALA A 136 0.04 13.14 -15.75
N ASN A 137 0.20 14.46 -15.89
CA ASN A 137 -0.20 15.16 -17.11
C ASN A 137 0.62 14.66 -18.32
N PRO A 138 -0.01 14.36 -19.47
CA PRO A 138 0.67 13.84 -20.65
C PRO A 138 1.37 14.95 -21.46
N THR A 139 1.81 16.00 -20.78
CA THR A 139 2.45 17.19 -21.36
C THR A 139 3.97 17.18 -21.21
N GLY A 140 4.55 16.13 -20.62
CA GLY A 140 5.99 15.98 -20.42
C GLY A 140 6.37 14.64 -19.78
N PRO A 141 7.68 14.40 -19.53
CA PRO A 141 8.16 13.17 -18.93
C PRO A 141 7.77 13.05 -17.44
N MET A 142 7.54 11.82 -16.97
CA MET A 142 7.29 11.54 -15.56
C MET A 142 8.56 11.78 -14.72
N HIS A 143 8.39 12.37 -13.53
CA HIS A 143 9.47 12.68 -12.60
C HIS A 143 9.51 11.72 -11.38
N MET A 144 10.46 11.93 -10.47
CA MET A 144 10.68 11.09 -9.28
C MET A 144 9.46 10.91 -8.39
N GLY A 145 8.61 11.94 -8.24
CA GLY A 145 7.36 11.83 -7.49
C GLY A 145 6.41 10.79 -8.12
N ASN A 146 6.36 10.75 -9.46
CA ASN A 146 5.57 9.74 -10.18
C ASN A 146 6.16 8.33 -10.00
N ALA A 147 7.50 8.19 -9.92
CA ALA A 147 8.15 6.92 -9.63
C ALA A 147 7.73 6.36 -8.25
N ARG A 148 7.75 7.21 -7.21
CA ARG A 148 7.27 6.84 -5.88
C ARG A 148 5.78 6.49 -5.89
N GLY A 149 4.96 7.37 -6.48
CA GLY A 149 3.51 7.17 -6.58
C GLY A 149 3.15 5.87 -7.31
N GLY A 150 3.91 5.55 -8.35
CA GLY A 150 3.76 4.29 -9.10
C GLY A 150 4.06 3.05 -8.27
N ALA A 151 5.22 3.01 -7.59
CA ALA A 151 5.57 1.89 -6.72
C ALA A 151 4.60 1.74 -5.55
N LEU A 152 4.24 2.86 -4.89
CA LEU A 152 3.32 2.88 -3.77
C LEU A 152 1.93 2.38 -4.17
N GLY A 153 1.35 2.96 -5.25
CA GLY A 153 0.00 2.63 -5.69
C GLY A 153 -0.13 1.18 -6.17
N ASP A 154 0.82 0.69 -6.96
CA ASP A 154 0.82 -0.69 -7.45
C ASP A 154 1.01 -1.72 -6.31
N CYS A 155 1.91 -1.44 -5.34
CA CYS A 155 2.08 -2.28 -4.16
C CYS A 155 0.86 -2.21 -3.21
N LEU A 156 0.22 -1.05 -3.06
CA LEU A 156 -1.02 -0.92 -2.31
C LEU A 156 -2.14 -1.75 -2.93
N ALA A 157 -2.30 -1.68 -4.26
CA ALA A 157 -3.25 -2.51 -4.99
C ALA A 157 -3.00 -4.01 -4.75
N ALA A 158 -1.74 -4.46 -4.81
CA ALA A 158 -1.37 -5.85 -4.53
C ALA A 158 -1.71 -6.27 -3.08
N VAL A 159 -1.45 -5.41 -2.09
CA VAL A 159 -1.79 -5.66 -0.68
C VAL A 159 -3.31 -5.80 -0.49
N LEU A 160 -4.10 -4.95 -1.15
CA LEU A 160 -5.56 -5.02 -1.12
C LEU A 160 -6.08 -6.32 -1.76
N GLU A 161 -5.50 -6.74 -2.89
CA GLU A 161 -5.81 -8.03 -3.52
C GLU A 161 -5.49 -9.22 -2.60
N MET A 162 -4.33 -9.20 -1.94
CA MET A 162 -3.96 -10.22 -0.96
C MET A 162 -4.91 -10.23 0.26
N ALA A 163 -5.48 -9.08 0.62
CA ALA A 163 -6.47 -8.95 1.67
C ALA A 163 -7.90 -9.32 1.23
N GLY A 164 -8.12 -9.73 -0.03
CA GLY A 164 -9.42 -10.21 -0.53
C GLY A 164 -10.35 -9.15 -1.08
N TYR A 165 -9.81 -8.00 -1.52
CA TYR A 165 -10.55 -7.03 -2.33
C TYR A 165 -10.44 -7.36 -3.82
N THR A 166 -11.42 -6.94 -4.60
CA THR A 166 -11.34 -6.90 -6.07
C THR A 166 -10.87 -5.52 -6.48
N VAL A 167 -9.64 -5.41 -6.92
CA VAL A 167 -8.96 -4.13 -7.17
C VAL A 167 -8.92 -3.84 -8.67
N GLU A 168 -9.20 -2.59 -9.03
CA GLU A 168 -8.96 -2.03 -10.37
C GLU A 168 -7.94 -0.90 -10.26
N ARG A 169 -6.81 -1.02 -10.97
CA ARG A 169 -5.75 -0.01 -11.07
C ARG A 169 -6.11 0.99 -12.15
N GLU A 170 -6.10 2.27 -11.82
CA GLU A 170 -6.50 3.33 -12.72
C GLU A 170 -5.47 4.43 -12.86
N PHE A 171 -5.28 4.88 -14.09
CA PHE A 171 -4.54 6.07 -14.43
C PHE A 171 -5.50 7.10 -15.04
N TYR A 172 -5.57 8.29 -14.47
CA TYR A 172 -6.34 9.40 -15.01
C TYR A 172 -5.50 10.23 -15.99
N ILE A 173 -5.96 10.34 -17.22
CA ILE A 173 -5.32 11.14 -18.27
C ILE A 173 -6.01 12.49 -18.36
N ASN A 174 -5.30 13.55 -18.01
CA ASN A 174 -5.74 14.92 -18.21
C ASN A 174 -5.51 15.31 -19.67
N ASP A 175 -6.45 14.96 -20.56
CA ASP A 175 -6.44 15.22 -21.99
C ASP A 175 -7.37 16.37 -22.40
N ALA A 176 -7.81 17.21 -21.46
CA ALA A 176 -8.71 18.34 -21.67
C ALA A 176 -8.30 19.58 -20.87
N GLY A 177 -8.92 20.70 -21.17
CA GLY A 177 -8.79 21.94 -20.39
C GLY A 177 -7.46 22.68 -20.56
N ASN A 178 -7.16 23.57 -19.61
CA ASN A 178 -6.09 24.57 -19.72
C ASN A 178 -4.67 23.99 -19.92
N GLN A 179 -4.39 22.80 -19.40
CA GLN A 179 -3.08 22.14 -19.57
C GLN A 179 -2.84 21.77 -21.05
N ILE A 180 -3.86 21.26 -21.70
CA ILE A 180 -3.81 20.91 -23.13
C ILE A 180 -3.77 22.14 -24.02
N GLU A 181 -4.47 23.22 -23.64
CA GLU A 181 -4.38 24.50 -24.36
C GLU A 181 -2.94 25.06 -24.30
N LYS A 182 -2.30 25.06 -23.13
CA LYS A 182 -0.89 25.47 -22.96
C LYS A 182 0.07 24.55 -23.70
N PHE A 183 -0.20 23.26 -23.71
CA PHE A 183 0.60 22.29 -24.47
C PHE A 183 0.52 22.56 -25.96
N GLY A 184 -0.69 22.78 -26.50
CA GLY A 184 -0.91 23.15 -27.90
C GLY A 184 -0.25 24.47 -28.27
N LEU A 185 -0.33 25.49 -27.41
CA LEU A 185 0.38 26.77 -27.61
C LEU A 185 1.91 26.57 -27.68
N SER A 186 2.45 25.76 -26.75
CA SER A 186 3.90 25.52 -26.72
C SER A 186 4.38 24.79 -27.96
N LEU A 187 3.66 23.78 -28.42
CA LEU A 187 3.94 23.04 -29.64
C LEU A 187 3.85 23.96 -30.89
N ASP A 188 2.80 24.79 -30.94
CA ASP A 188 2.57 25.72 -32.05
C ASP A 188 3.73 26.70 -32.22
N ILE A 189 4.16 27.36 -31.16
CA ILE A 189 5.27 28.30 -31.19
C ILE A 189 6.57 27.56 -31.57
N ARG A 190 6.87 26.40 -31.01
CA ARG A 190 8.06 25.62 -31.37
C ARG A 190 8.02 25.15 -32.84
N TYR A 191 6.87 24.73 -33.34
CA TYR A 191 6.72 24.41 -34.76
C TYR A 191 6.98 25.63 -35.66
N GLN A 192 6.42 26.81 -35.35
CA GLN A 192 6.66 28.02 -36.10
C GLN A 192 8.13 28.45 -36.07
N GLN A 193 8.81 28.31 -34.94
CA GLN A 193 10.26 28.61 -34.79
C GLN A 193 11.13 27.76 -35.73
N LEU A 194 10.75 26.54 -36.08
CA LEU A 194 11.49 25.70 -37.03
C LEU A 194 11.56 26.28 -38.45
N PHE A 195 10.55 27.06 -38.84
CA PHE A 195 10.43 27.61 -40.21
C PHE A 195 10.66 29.13 -40.30
N LYS A 196 10.26 29.86 -39.25
CA LYS A 196 10.32 31.33 -39.22
C LYS A 196 11.53 31.87 -38.43
N GLY A 197 12.23 31.02 -37.68
CA GLY A 197 13.34 31.45 -36.83
C GLY A 197 12.93 32.54 -35.83
N GLU A 198 13.64 33.67 -35.83
CA GLU A 198 13.42 34.81 -34.93
C GLU A 198 12.12 35.59 -35.23
N GLU A 199 11.48 35.38 -36.39
CA GLU A 199 10.19 35.97 -36.72
C GLU A 199 8.99 35.23 -36.09
N ALA A 200 9.22 34.07 -35.48
CA ALA A 200 8.19 33.32 -34.76
C ALA A 200 7.85 34.01 -33.42
N PRO A 201 6.61 33.81 -32.89
CA PRO A 201 6.25 34.31 -31.57
C PRO A 201 7.21 33.82 -30.48
N GLU A 202 7.42 34.64 -29.45
CA GLU A 202 8.15 34.22 -28.25
C GLU A 202 7.27 33.28 -27.42
N LEU A 203 7.94 32.30 -26.79
CA LEU A 203 7.24 31.34 -25.91
C LEU A 203 6.94 32.01 -24.56
N PRO A 204 5.66 32.11 -24.13
CA PRO A 204 5.30 32.70 -22.86
C PRO A 204 5.96 31.97 -21.68
N GLU A 205 6.27 32.70 -20.60
CA GLU A 205 6.97 32.18 -19.42
C GLU A 205 6.19 31.01 -18.75
N ASP A 206 4.88 31.07 -18.74
CA ASP A 206 4.00 30.06 -18.14
C ASP A 206 3.65 28.88 -19.08
N SER A 207 4.44 28.68 -20.13
CA SER A 207 4.33 27.63 -21.15
C SER A 207 5.28 26.45 -20.86
N TYR A 208 5.19 25.39 -21.68
CA TYR A 208 6.11 24.24 -21.61
C TYR A 208 7.38 24.51 -22.41
N HIS A 209 8.53 24.58 -21.72
CA HIS A 209 9.84 24.91 -22.29
C HIS A 209 10.72 23.68 -22.53
N GLY A 210 10.28 22.46 -22.19
CA GLY A 210 11.09 21.26 -22.24
C GLY A 210 11.59 20.87 -23.64
N ALA A 211 12.70 20.12 -23.68
CA ALA A 211 13.25 19.58 -24.90
C ALA A 211 12.30 18.63 -25.64
N ASP A 212 11.43 17.95 -24.89
CA ASP A 212 10.36 17.08 -25.38
C ASP A 212 9.38 17.83 -26.29
N ILE A 213 9.01 19.08 -25.96
CA ILE A 213 8.13 19.92 -26.79
C ILE A 213 8.81 20.24 -28.14
N ILE A 214 10.09 20.55 -28.09
CA ILE A 214 10.88 20.82 -29.31
C ILE A 214 10.95 19.58 -30.19
N GLU A 215 11.17 18.41 -29.59
CA GLU A 215 11.24 17.13 -30.30
C GLU A 215 9.91 16.80 -30.98
N ARG A 216 8.78 16.92 -30.27
CA ARG A 216 7.45 16.73 -30.85
C ARG A 216 7.14 17.68 -32.01
N ALA A 217 7.55 18.95 -31.87
CA ALA A 217 7.39 19.91 -32.96
C ALA A 217 8.25 19.56 -34.20
N LYS A 218 9.47 19.05 -34.00
CA LYS A 218 10.33 18.54 -35.09
C LYS A 218 9.76 17.30 -35.75
N GLU A 219 9.25 16.33 -34.98
CA GLU A 219 8.60 15.14 -35.51
C GLU A 219 7.37 15.52 -36.36
N PHE A 220 6.54 16.46 -35.89
CA PHE A 220 5.42 16.98 -36.64
C PHE A 220 5.85 17.66 -37.93
N ALA A 221 6.89 18.49 -37.87
CA ALA A 221 7.45 19.16 -39.04
C ALA A 221 8.06 18.18 -40.06
N ALA A 222 8.68 17.10 -39.59
CA ALA A 222 9.23 16.04 -40.45
C ALA A 222 8.12 15.30 -41.22
N GLU A 223 6.91 15.10 -40.61
CA GLU A 223 5.78 14.40 -41.22
C GLU A 223 4.95 15.32 -42.15
N TYR A 224 4.67 16.53 -41.72
CA TYR A 224 3.75 17.45 -42.40
C TYR A 224 4.41 18.64 -43.11
N GLY A 225 5.72 18.84 -42.94
CA GLY A 225 6.44 20.01 -43.50
C GLY A 225 5.87 21.33 -42.96
N ASP A 226 5.73 22.31 -43.86
CA ASP A 226 5.19 23.64 -43.57
C ASP A 226 3.67 23.76 -43.76
N LYS A 227 2.97 22.65 -44.02
CA LYS A 227 1.55 22.60 -44.35
C LYS A 227 0.64 23.39 -43.41
N TYR A 228 0.97 23.38 -42.13
CA TYR A 228 0.15 24.03 -41.10
C TYR A 228 0.57 25.45 -40.75
N LEU A 229 1.60 26.04 -41.40
CA LEU A 229 2.03 27.42 -41.10
C LEU A 229 0.98 28.48 -41.45
N ASN A 230 0.21 28.23 -42.50
CA ASN A 230 -0.75 29.19 -43.04
C ASN A 230 -2.21 28.85 -42.74
N VAL A 231 -2.50 27.84 -41.90
CA VAL A 231 -3.86 27.55 -41.43
C VAL A 231 -4.17 28.39 -40.19
N ASP A 232 -5.47 28.41 -39.81
CA ASP A 232 -5.92 29.05 -38.58
C ASP A 232 -5.16 28.52 -37.36
N GLU A 233 -4.93 29.37 -36.38
CA GLU A 233 -4.20 29.04 -35.13
C GLU A 233 -4.86 27.88 -34.39
N THR A 234 -6.20 27.87 -34.31
CA THR A 234 -6.97 26.81 -33.62
C THR A 234 -6.80 25.46 -34.32
N GLU A 235 -6.87 25.46 -35.68
CA GLU A 235 -6.65 24.26 -36.48
C GLU A 235 -5.23 23.74 -36.33
N ARG A 236 -4.24 24.62 -36.38
CA ARG A 236 -2.84 24.27 -36.22
C ARG A 236 -2.53 23.68 -34.84
N ARG A 237 -2.99 24.33 -33.77
CA ARG A 237 -2.82 23.84 -32.40
C ARG A 237 -3.49 22.48 -32.21
N LYS A 238 -4.71 22.34 -32.74
CA LYS A 238 -5.41 21.06 -32.68
C LYS A 238 -4.64 19.95 -33.39
N ALA A 239 -4.15 20.19 -34.60
CA ALA A 239 -3.36 19.19 -35.35
C ALA A 239 -2.08 18.79 -34.60
N LEU A 240 -1.38 19.75 -33.96
CA LEU A 240 -0.19 19.50 -33.17
C LEU A 240 -0.48 18.68 -31.91
N VAL A 241 -1.58 18.99 -31.21
CA VAL A 241 -2.02 18.24 -30.03
C VAL A 241 -2.45 16.83 -30.41
N ASP A 242 -3.29 16.68 -31.44
CA ASP A 242 -3.76 15.38 -31.94
C ASP A 242 -2.61 14.47 -32.38
N PHE A 243 -1.47 15.04 -32.81
CA PHE A 243 -0.25 14.32 -33.15
C PHE A 243 0.60 13.96 -31.92
N ALA A 244 0.84 14.93 -31.04
CA ALA A 244 1.81 14.78 -29.95
C ALA A 244 1.25 14.07 -28.73
N LEU A 245 -0.01 14.31 -28.36
CA LEU A 245 -0.63 13.77 -27.14
C LEU A 245 -0.67 12.24 -27.10
N PRO A 246 -1.13 11.54 -28.15
CA PRO A 246 -1.11 10.06 -28.18
C PRO A 246 0.30 9.49 -28.03
N LYS A 247 1.30 10.16 -28.63
CA LYS A 247 2.71 9.72 -28.52
C LYS A 247 3.25 9.88 -27.09
N ASN A 248 2.89 10.97 -26.42
CA ASN A 248 3.27 11.17 -25.03
C ASN A 248 2.61 10.13 -24.11
N ILE A 249 1.31 9.85 -24.31
CA ILE A 249 0.59 8.81 -23.55
C ILE A 249 1.25 7.44 -23.76
N ALA A 250 1.56 7.08 -25.01
CA ALA A 250 2.24 5.82 -25.33
C ALA A 250 3.63 5.74 -24.64
N ALA A 251 4.40 6.83 -24.65
CA ALA A 251 5.70 6.88 -23.96
C ALA A 251 5.56 6.72 -22.43
N MET A 252 4.52 7.30 -21.84
CA MET A 252 4.21 7.11 -20.41
C MET A 252 3.85 5.64 -20.10
N GLN A 253 3.02 5.02 -20.94
CA GLN A 253 2.65 3.61 -20.83
C GLN A 253 3.87 2.70 -20.91
N ASP A 254 4.75 2.93 -21.87
CA ASP A 254 6.00 2.18 -22.04
C ASP A 254 6.94 2.33 -20.83
N ASN A 255 7.07 3.54 -20.29
CA ASN A 255 7.91 3.79 -19.13
C ASN A 255 7.35 3.13 -17.86
N LEU A 256 6.03 3.15 -17.67
CA LEU A 256 5.37 2.46 -16.56
C LEU A 256 5.47 0.94 -16.71
N LEU A 257 5.34 0.41 -17.93
CA LEU A 257 5.54 -1.01 -18.20
C LEU A 257 6.98 -1.45 -17.90
N LYS A 258 8.00 -0.66 -18.27
CA LYS A 258 9.39 -0.91 -17.88
C LYS A 258 9.55 -0.93 -16.36
N TYR A 259 8.80 -0.09 -15.66
CA TYR A 259 8.76 -0.06 -14.19
C TYR A 259 7.89 -1.19 -13.59
N ARG A 260 7.39 -2.12 -14.44
CA ARG A 260 6.50 -3.24 -14.09
C ARG A 260 5.16 -2.78 -13.51
N ILE A 261 4.67 -1.62 -13.94
CA ILE A 261 3.36 -1.10 -13.55
C ILE A 261 2.42 -1.24 -14.74
N THR A 262 1.26 -1.83 -14.48
CA THR A 262 0.16 -1.98 -15.44
C THR A 262 -1.13 -1.44 -14.84
N TYR A 263 -1.98 -0.90 -15.69
CA TYR A 263 -3.28 -0.39 -15.31
C TYR A 263 -4.39 -1.16 -16.02
N ASP A 264 -5.50 -1.34 -15.32
CA ASP A 264 -6.70 -1.95 -15.87
C ASP A 264 -7.48 -0.91 -16.69
N THR A 265 -7.46 0.34 -16.24
CA THR A 265 -8.17 1.45 -16.87
C THR A 265 -7.24 2.67 -17.04
N TRP A 266 -7.25 3.23 -18.27
CA TRP A 266 -6.71 4.54 -18.61
C TRP A 266 -7.90 5.45 -18.83
N PHE A 267 -8.30 6.22 -17.80
CA PHE A 267 -9.47 7.06 -17.84
C PHE A 267 -9.15 8.43 -18.44
N HIS A 268 -9.89 8.86 -19.46
CA HIS A 268 -9.69 10.14 -20.13
C HIS A 268 -10.64 11.21 -19.56
N GLU A 269 -10.10 12.36 -19.13
CA GLU A 269 -10.91 13.50 -18.65
C GLU A 269 -11.94 13.96 -19.68
N SER A 270 -11.57 13.91 -20.97
CA SER A 270 -12.45 14.28 -22.08
C SER A 270 -13.79 13.52 -22.10
N GLU A 271 -13.86 12.31 -21.52
CA GLU A 271 -15.13 11.57 -21.37
C GLU A 271 -16.10 12.26 -20.40
N LEU A 272 -15.60 12.96 -19.37
CA LEU A 272 -16.43 13.68 -18.40
C LEU A 272 -17.11 14.90 -19.04
N HIS A 273 -16.44 15.51 -20.01
CA HIS A 273 -16.94 16.67 -20.74
C HIS A 273 -18.14 16.34 -21.67
N LYS A 274 -18.40 15.05 -21.94
CA LYS A 274 -19.57 14.59 -22.73
C LYS A 274 -20.90 14.67 -21.98
N GLY A 275 -20.95 15.23 -20.78
CA GLY A 275 -22.17 15.47 -20.02
C GLY A 275 -22.07 15.22 -18.52
N ALA A 276 -21.13 14.37 -18.06
CA ALA A 276 -21.03 14.00 -16.64
C ALA A 276 -20.76 15.21 -15.71
N ILE A 277 -19.94 16.17 -16.16
CA ILE A 277 -19.67 17.40 -15.40
C ILE A 277 -20.95 18.22 -15.27
N ARG A 278 -21.74 18.36 -16.34
CA ARG A 278 -23.00 19.09 -16.33
C ARG A 278 -24.01 18.43 -15.39
N GLU A 279 -24.14 17.12 -15.45
CA GLU A 279 -25.02 16.36 -14.56
C GLU A 279 -24.73 16.60 -13.08
N VAL A 280 -23.46 16.62 -12.69
CA VAL A 280 -23.05 16.90 -11.30
C VAL A 280 -23.39 18.33 -10.88
N ILE A 281 -23.16 19.31 -11.76
CA ILE A 281 -23.49 20.71 -11.50
C ILE A 281 -25.02 20.87 -11.33
N ASP A 282 -25.82 20.23 -12.18
CA ASP A 282 -27.26 20.25 -12.07
C ASP A 282 -27.74 19.62 -10.75
N LEU A 283 -27.16 18.48 -10.33
CA LEU A 283 -27.46 17.84 -9.05
C LEU A 283 -27.15 18.76 -7.85
N LEU A 284 -26.01 19.46 -7.86
CA LEU A 284 -25.66 20.41 -6.80
C LEU A 284 -26.63 21.60 -6.80
N THR A 285 -27.05 22.06 -7.97
CA THR A 285 -27.98 23.18 -8.11
C THR A 285 -29.40 22.81 -7.65
N GLU A 286 -29.93 21.65 -8.04
CA GLU A 286 -31.20 21.12 -7.57
C GLU A 286 -31.27 20.98 -6.05
N LYS A 287 -30.14 20.64 -5.41
CA LYS A 287 -30.01 20.54 -3.96
C LYS A 287 -29.78 21.90 -3.26
N GLY A 288 -29.76 23.01 -4.01
CA GLY A 288 -29.55 24.34 -3.48
C GLY A 288 -28.12 24.61 -2.99
N MET A 289 -27.16 23.80 -3.42
CA MET A 289 -25.74 23.88 -3.02
C MET A 289 -24.90 24.81 -3.90
N THR A 290 -25.53 25.55 -4.80
CA THR A 290 -24.87 26.50 -5.70
C THR A 290 -25.46 27.90 -5.59
N TYR A 291 -24.71 28.91 -6.06
CA TYR A 291 -25.16 30.28 -6.24
C TYR A 291 -24.34 30.96 -7.35
N GLU A 292 -24.91 31.98 -7.96
CA GLU A 292 -24.24 32.80 -8.95
C GLU A 292 -23.58 34.03 -8.29
N LYS A 293 -22.35 34.31 -8.68
CA LYS A 293 -21.62 35.50 -8.26
C LYS A 293 -20.60 35.90 -9.32
N ASP A 294 -20.57 37.19 -9.67
CA ASP A 294 -19.62 37.78 -10.64
C ASP A 294 -19.58 37.03 -11.99
N GLY A 295 -20.75 36.55 -12.46
CA GLY A 295 -20.88 35.80 -13.73
C GLY A 295 -20.34 34.37 -13.69
N ALA A 296 -19.99 33.85 -12.52
CA ALA A 296 -19.53 32.49 -12.29
C ALA A 296 -20.51 31.71 -11.41
N LEU A 297 -20.56 30.39 -11.55
CA LEU A 297 -21.33 29.51 -10.67
C LEU A 297 -20.43 28.94 -9.58
N TRP A 298 -20.87 29.12 -8.33
CA TRP A 298 -20.12 28.76 -7.13
C TRP A 298 -20.80 27.63 -6.35
N TYR A 299 -19.99 26.76 -5.74
CA TYR A 299 -20.41 25.74 -4.79
C TYR A 299 -20.23 26.24 -3.35
N LYS A 300 -21.23 26.03 -2.51
CA LYS A 300 -21.30 26.45 -1.10
C LYS A 300 -20.43 25.55 -0.18
N ASN A 301 -19.17 25.40 -0.51
CA ASN A 301 -18.25 24.54 0.25
C ASN A 301 -18.13 24.99 1.71
N LYS A 302 -18.06 26.31 1.96
CA LYS A 302 -17.96 26.85 3.33
C LYS A 302 -19.14 26.41 4.20
N GLU A 303 -20.37 26.46 3.67
CA GLU A 303 -21.58 26.03 4.38
C GLU A 303 -21.53 24.54 4.68
N VAL A 304 -21.22 23.71 3.69
CA VAL A 304 -21.17 22.23 3.79
C VAL A 304 -20.11 21.82 4.81
N GLN A 305 -18.89 22.36 4.70
CA GLN A 305 -17.79 22.03 5.63
C GLN A 305 -18.08 22.53 7.05
N THR A 306 -18.66 23.73 7.20
CA THR A 306 -19.05 24.26 8.51
C THR A 306 -20.05 23.35 9.22
N ASN A 307 -21.12 22.94 8.51
CA ASN A 307 -22.13 22.06 9.07
C ASN A 307 -21.56 20.70 9.48
N LYS A 308 -20.67 20.13 8.67
CA LYS A 308 -19.99 18.87 8.95
C LYS A 308 -19.12 18.98 10.21
N LEU A 309 -18.28 19.99 10.30
CA LEU A 309 -17.36 20.21 11.43
C LEU A 309 -18.11 20.49 12.74
N LEU A 310 -19.25 21.21 12.69
CA LEU A 310 -20.13 21.40 13.85
C LEU A 310 -20.74 20.07 14.31
N ALA A 311 -21.16 19.21 13.38
CA ALA A 311 -21.68 17.87 13.69
C ALA A 311 -20.60 16.95 14.30
N GLU A 312 -19.33 17.15 13.94
CA GLU A 312 -18.16 16.48 14.53
C GLU A 312 -17.74 17.08 15.91
N GLY A 313 -18.44 18.12 16.40
CA GLY A 313 -18.21 18.72 17.72
C GLY A 313 -17.14 19.81 17.75
N LYS A 314 -16.71 20.36 16.61
CA LYS A 314 -15.81 21.54 16.58
C LYS A 314 -16.57 22.81 16.94
N THR A 315 -15.89 23.74 17.62
CA THR A 315 -16.47 25.04 17.96
C THR A 315 -16.42 26.00 16.77
N PRO A 316 -17.34 27.02 16.72
CA PRO A 316 -17.29 28.06 15.68
C PRO A 316 -15.93 28.75 15.55
N GLU A 317 -15.24 29.01 16.67
CA GLU A 317 -13.92 29.65 16.67
C GLU A 317 -12.83 28.73 16.07
N GLN A 318 -12.97 27.41 16.24
CA GLN A 318 -12.06 26.45 15.60
C GLN A 318 -12.29 26.39 14.09
N ILE A 319 -13.56 26.50 13.66
CA ILE A 319 -13.94 26.47 12.25
C ILE A 319 -13.53 27.77 11.55
N GLU A 320 -13.69 28.92 12.18
CA GLU A 320 -13.28 30.22 11.64
C GLU A 320 -11.78 30.26 11.29
N LYS A 321 -10.93 29.65 12.13
CA LYS A 321 -9.47 29.53 11.89
C LYS A 321 -9.11 28.71 10.65
N LEU A 322 -10.02 27.91 10.10
CA LEU A 322 -9.77 27.13 8.90
C LEU A 322 -9.94 27.94 7.61
N GLU A 323 -10.45 29.18 7.71
CA GLU A 323 -10.65 30.11 6.59
C GLU A 323 -11.34 29.45 5.38
N LEU A 324 -12.39 28.67 5.64
CA LEU A 324 -13.13 27.93 4.61
C LEU A 324 -13.67 28.87 3.53
N LYS A 325 -13.52 28.46 2.28
CA LYS A 325 -13.94 29.23 1.10
C LYS A 325 -14.86 28.38 0.22
N ASP A 326 -15.71 29.06 -0.54
CA ASP A 326 -16.51 28.44 -1.58
C ASP A 326 -15.66 28.21 -2.83
N ASP A 327 -16.07 27.26 -3.67
CA ASP A 327 -15.36 26.85 -4.87
C ASP A 327 -16.15 27.20 -6.14
N VAL A 328 -15.44 27.64 -7.19
CA VAL A 328 -16.05 27.90 -8.49
C VAL A 328 -16.26 26.57 -9.20
N LEU A 329 -17.47 26.33 -9.74
CA LEU A 329 -17.82 25.19 -10.59
C LEU A 329 -17.75 25.56 -12.07
N ILE A 330 -18.30 26.72 -12.45
CA ILE A 330 -18.26 27.26 -13.82
C ILE A 330 -17.67 28.65 -13.74
N ARG A 331 -16.63 28.91 -14.55
CA ARG A 331 -15.99 30.22 -14.66
C ARG A 331 -16.86 31.19 -15.47
N GLN A 332 -16.55 32.49 -15.41
CA GLN A 332 -17.22 33.55 -16.19
C GLN A 332 -17.25 33.29 -17.70
N ASN A 333 -16.26 32.58 -18.23
CA ASN A 333 -16.18 32.19 -19.65
C ASN A 333 -17.04 30.96 -19.99
N GLY A 334 -17.82 30.44 -19.04
CA GLY A 334 -18.68 29.26 -19.22
C GLY A 334 -17.98 27.91 -19.09
N ASN A 335 -16.67 27.88 -18.90
CA ASN A 335 -15.92 26.64 -18.79
C ASN A 335 -15.98 26.08 -17.35
N PRO A 336 -16.18 24.75 -17.19
CA PRO A 336 -16.11 24.12 -15.88
C PRO A 336 -14.67 24.19 -15.30
N THR A 337 -14.60 24.08 -13.98
CA THR A 337 -13.32 23.99 -13.27
C THR A 337 -12.88 22.55 -13.09
N TYR A 338 -11.63 22.34 -12.72
CA TYR A 338 -11.11 21.03 -12.31
C TYR A 338 -11.91 20.44 -11.15
N PHE A 339 -12.37 21.28 -10.20
CA PHE A 339 -13.17 20.82 -9.08
C PHE A 339 -14.51 20.19 -9.51
N ALA A 340 -15.18 20.78 -10.49
CA ALA A 340 -16.39 20.19 -11.06
C ALA A 340 -16.10 18.88 -11.80
N ALA A 341 -14.97 18.79 -12.51
CA ALA A 341 -14.52 17.56 -13.16
C ALA A 341 -14.20 16.46 -12.13
N ASP A 342 -13.53 16.81 -11.02
CA ASP A 342 -13.20 15.86 -9.96
C ASP A 342 -14.45 15.26 -9.29
N ILE A 343 -15.47 16.09 -9.03
CA ILE A 343 -16.75 15.58 -8.49
C ILE A 343 -17.40 14.61 -9.47
N ALA A 344 -17.43 14.96 -10.77
CA ALA A 344 -18.00 14.12 -11.82
C ALA A 344 -17.23 12.80 -11.96
N TYR A 345 -15.93 12.84 -11.88
CA TYR A 345 -15.06 11.68 -11.96
C TYR A 345 -15.28 10.71 -10.79
N HIS A 346 -15.31 11.21 -9.56
CA HIS A 346 -15.56 10.34 -8.40
C HIS A 346 -16.99 9.79 -8.38
N ARG A 347 -17.96 10.57 -8.86
CA ARG A 347 -19.32 10.04 -9.09
C ARG A 347 -19.30 8.94 -10.16
N ASN A 348 -18.52 9.07 -11.22
CA ASN A 348 -18.34 8.01 -12.22
C ASN A 348 -17.79 6.73 -11.57
N LYS A 349 -16.71 6.81 -10.76
CA LYS A 349 -16.18 5.66 -10.03
C LYS A 349 -17.25 5.01 -9.14
N LEU A 350 -17.88 5.80 -8.27
CA LEU A 350 -18.72 5.28 -7.18
C LEU A 350 -20.14 4.88 -7.62
N VAL A 351 -20.69 5.50 -8.68
CA VAL A 351 -22.07 5.26 -9.14
C VAL A 351 -22.07 4.54 -10.49
N THR A 352 -21.48 5.15 -11.52
CA THR A 352 -21.57 4.61 -12.89
C THR A 352 -20.85 3.27 -13.01
N ARG A 353 -19.65 3.16 -12.43
CA ARG A 353 -18.84 1.93 -12.45
C ARG A 353 -19.06 1.05 -11.21
N GLY A 354 -19.71 1.57 -10.17
CA GLY A 354 -20.19 0.82 -9.02
C GLY A 354 -19.08 0.28 -8.11
N PHE A 355 -17.98 1.02 -7.94
CA PHE A 355 -16.97 0.65 -6.93
C PHE A 355 -17.50 0.89 -5.53
N ASP A 356 -17.25 -0.02 -4.60
CA ASP A 356 -17.57 0.16 -3.19
C ASP A 356 -16.73 1.28 -2.57
N LYS A 357 -15.49 1.44 -3.04
CA LYS A 357 -14.56 2.46 -2.56
C LYS A 357 -13.61 2.91 -3.68
N ALA A 358 -13.26 4.19 -3.68
CA ALA A 358 -12.16 4.76 -4.44
C ALA A 358 -11.01 5.11 -3.48
N ILE A 359 -9.78 4.83 -3.88
CA ILE A 359 -8.56 5.15 -3.14
C ILE A 359 -7.63 5.87 -4.12
N ASP A 360 -7.34 7.13 -3.85
CA ASP A 360 -6.49 7.95 -4.70
C ASP A 360 -5.15 8.22 -4.00
N VAL A 361 -4.04 8.07 -4.72
CA VAL A 361 -2.69 8.38 -4.22
C VAL A 361 -2.27 9.75 -4.75
N TRP A 362 -2.28 10.75 -3.88
CA TRP A 362 -1.97 12.13 -4.23
C TRP A 362 -0.70 12.65 -3.55
N GLY A 363 -0.07 13.68 -4.13
CA GLY A 363 0.95 14.44 -3.45
C GLY A 363 0.41 15.16 -2.21
N ALA A 364 1.25 15.35 -1.19
CA ALA A 364 0.86 15.97 0.07
C ALA A 364 0.41 17.43 -0.06
N ASP A 365 0.79 18.11 -1.14
CA ASP A 365 0.34 19.45 -1.51
C ASP A 365 -1.18 19.54 -1.79
N HIS A 366 -1.84 18.42 -2.10
CA HIS A 366 -3.29 18.33 -2.32
C HIS A 366 -4.11 18.14 -1.04
N HIS A 367 -3.51 18.17 0.16
CA HIS A 367 -4.21 17.95 1.45
C HIS A 367 -5.50 18.78 1.60
N GLY A 368 -5.47 20.08 1.23
CA GLY A 368 -6.63 20.96 1.33
C GLY A 368 -7.80 20.61 0.38
N HIS A 369 -7.54 19.82 -0.65
CA HIS A 369 -8.56 19.42 -1.64
C HIS A 369 -9.45 18.26 -1.16
N VAL A 370 -8.90 17.38 -0.32
CA VAL A 370 -9.57 16.14 0.14
C VAL A 370 -10.91 16.42 0.82
N ALA A 371 -10.92 17.31 1.82
CA ALA A 371 -12.13 17.61 2.58
C ALA A 371 -13.22 18.25 1.69
N ARG A 372 -12.83 19.14 0.76
CA ARG A 372 -13.74 19.80 -0.18
C ARG A 372 -14.41 18.81 -1.11
N LEU A 373 -13.62 17.88 -1.68
CA LEU A 373 -14.12 16.86 -2.59
C LEU A 373 -15.06 15.89 -1.87
N LYS A 374 -14.70 15.39 -0.70
CA LYS A 374 -15.57 14.53 0.13
C LYS A 374 -16.88 15.23 0.49
N GLY A 375 -16.82 16.52 0.85
CA GLY A 375 -18.01 17.33 1.14
C GLY A 375 -18.90 17.52 -0.08
N ALA A 376 -18.34 17.69 -1.27
CA ALA A 376 -19.10 17.79 -2.50
C ALA A 376 -19.78 16.45 -2.87
N LEU A 377 -19.13 15.33 -2.63
CA LEU A 377 -19.74 14.00 -2.79
C LEU A 377 -20.91 13.81 -1.82
N ASP A 378 -20.75 14.20 -0.54
CA ASP A 378 -21.85 14.21 0.44
C ASP A 378 -23.02 15.10 -0.07
N ALA A 379 -22.73 16.27 -0.60
CA ALA A 379 -23.71 17.23 -1.08
C ALA A 379 -24.53 16.71 -2.28
N ILE A 380 -23.96 15.90 -3.16
CA ILE A 380 -24.72 15.24 -4.25
C ILE A 380 -25.46 13.97 -3.79
N GLY A 381 -25.33 13.59 -2.51
CA GLY A 381 -26.03 12.45 -1.90
C GLY A 381 -25.26 11.14 -1.94
N LEU A 382 -23.95 11.22 -2.11
CA LEU A 382 -23.03 10.07 -1.95
C LEU A 382 -22.41 10.11 -0.55
N ASP A 383 -21.90 8.98 -0.10
CA ASP A 383 -21.09 8.92 1.11
C ASP A 383 -19.63 9.26 0.77
N GLY A 384 -19.18 10.46 1.14
CA GLY A 384 -17.80 10.91 0.93
C GLY A 384 -16.73 10.02 1.59
N ASN A 385 -17.12 9.16 2.55
CA ASN A 385 -16.22 8.16 3.13
C ASN A 385 -15.95 6.97 2.21
N ARG A 386 -16.64 6.88 1.08
CA ARG A 386 -16.31 5.94 0.01
C ARG A 386 -15.09 6.38 -0.81
N LEU A 387 -14.64 7.60 -0.66
CA LEU A 387 -13.35 8.08 -1.15
C LEU A 387 -12.35 8.12 0.00
N ASP A 388 -11.21 7.46 -0.17
CA ASP A 388 -10.02 7.67 0.66
C ASP A 388 -8.88 8.23 -0.17
N VAL A 389 -8.07 9.10 0.43
CA VAL A 389 -6.92 9.70 -0.23
C VAL A 389 -5.66 9.39 0.57
N VAL A 390 -4.73 8.72 -0.06
CA VAL A 390 -3.40 8.44 0.48
C VAL A 390 -2.47 9.59 0.07
N LEU A 391 -2.13 10.43 1.04
CA LEU A 391 -1.23 11.56 0.82
C LEU A 391 0.23 11.11 0.89
N MET A 392 0.94 11.26 -0.22
CA MET A 392 2.31 10.84 -0.37
C MET A 392 3.26 12.04 -0.23
N GLN A 393 4.24 11.93 0.67
CA GLN A 393 5.28 12.94 0.88
C GLN A 393 6.37 12.91 -0.19
N LEU A 394 7.21 13.94 -0.17
CA LEU A 394 8.30 14.15 -1.13
C LEU A 394 9.39 13.06 -1.03
N VAL A 395 10.15 12.93 -2.13
CA VAL A 395 11.36 12.13 -2.22
C VAL A 395 12.56 13.06 -2.35
N ASN A 396 13.53 12.90 -1.46
CA ASN A 396 14.85 13.48 -1.60
C ASN A 396 15.76 12.45 -2.26
N LEU A 397 16.29 12.75 -3.41
CA LEU A 397 17.28 11.88 -4.06
C LEU A 397 18.66 12.21 -3.51
N MET A 398 19.35 11.19 -2.98
CA MET A 398 20.66 11.34 -2.34
C MET A 398 21.73 10.54 -3.10
N LYS A 399 22.93 11.09 -3.18
CA LYS A 399 24.11 10.40 -3.69
C LYS A 399 25.33 10.84 -2.91
N ASP A 400 26.08 9.88 -2.35
CA ASP A 400 27.26 10.13 -1.53
C ASP A 400 27.00 11.09 -0.35
N GLY A 401 25.79 11.03 0.24
CA GLY A 401 25.34 11.89 1.33
C GLY A 401 24.84 13.28 0.92
N GLU A 402 24.87 13.62 -0.37
CA GLU A 402 24.46 14.93 -0.89
C GLU A 402 23.15 14.83 -1.70
N PRO A 403 22.28 15.86 -1.65
CA PRO A 403 21.06 15.89 -2.44
C PRO A 403 21.33 16.02 -3.94
N VAL A 404 20.70 15.19 -4.75
CA VAL A 404 20.71 15.26 -6.21
C VAL A 404 19.43 15.95 -6.68
N ARG A 405 19.54 17.14 -7.26
CA ARG A 405 18.38 17.93 -7.72
C ARG A 405 18.13 17.84 -9.22
N MET A 406 19.16 17.52 -10.00
CA MET A 406 19.12 17.52 -11.45
C MET A 406 19.74 16.24 -12.02
N SER A 407 19.19 15.76 -13.13
CA SER A 407 19.79 14.69 -13.92
C SER A 407 21.14 15.15 -14.48
N LYS A 408 22.19 14.35 -14.32
CA LYS A 408 23.51 14.60 -14.91
C LYS A 408 23.46 14.60 -16.44
N ARG A 409 22.51 13.87 -17.02
CA ARG A 409 22.36 13.68 -18.47
C ARG A 409 21.65 14.86 -19.12
N THR A 410 20.62 15.42 -18.51
CA THR A 410 19.75 16.43 -19.14
C THR A 410 19.86 17.82 -18.51
N GLY A 411 20.46 17.97 -17.33
CA GLY A 411 20.46 19.21 -16.54
C GLY A 411 19.11 19.64 -15.99
N ASN A 412 18.06 18.81 -16.18
CA ASN A 412 16.70 19.03 -15.71
C ASN A 412 16.39 18.17 -14.47
N ALA A 413 15.18 18.26 -13.93
CA ALA A 413 14.73 17.39 -12.85
C ALA A 413 14.86 15.91 -13.27
N VAL A 414 15.22 15.05 -12.30
CA VAL A 414 15.39 13.60 -12.52
C VAL A 414 14.05 12.97 -12.90
N THR A 415 14.00 12.32 -14.04
CA THR A 415 12.82 11.62 -14.54
C THR A 415 12.76 10.17 -14.04
N LEU A 416 11.60 9.51 -14.21
CA LEU A 416 11.47 8.07 -13.99
C LEU A 416 12.48 7.28 -14.85
N VAL A 417 12.68 7.66 -16.10
CA VAL A 417 13.62 6.99 -17.01
C VAL A 417 15.05 7.11 -16.49
N ASP A 418 15.49 8.33 -16.11
CA ASP A 418 16.82 8.55 -15.53
C ASP A 418 17.05 7.66 -14.30
N LEU A 419 16.04 7.53 -13.44
CA LEU A 419 16.12 6.64 -12.27
C LEU A 419 16.31 5.17 -12.68
N LEU A 420 15.49 4.67 -13.61
CA LEU A 420 15.53 3.27 -14.03
C LEU A 420 16.80 2.91 -14.84
N ASP A 421 17.47 3.89 -15.43
CA ASP A 421 18.77 3.73 -16.08
C ASP A 421 19.92 3.58 -15.04
N GLU A 422 19.78 4.20 -13.85
CA GLU A 422 20.81 4.18 -12.80
C GLU A 422 20.56 3.11 -11.72
N VAL A 423 19.30 2.73 -11.45
CA VAL A 423 18.91 1.87 -10.31
C VAL A 423 18.15 0.65 -10.79
N PRO A 424 18.47 -0.56 -10.29
CA PRO A 424 17.67 -1.75 -10.57
C PRO A 424 16.20 -1.55 -10.17
N ILE A 425 15.27 -2.01 -11.02
CA ILE A 425 13.82 -1.86 -10.81
C ILE A 425 13.39 -2.43 -9.46
N ASP A 426 13.95 -3.57 -9.06
CA ASP A 426 13.68 -4.21 -7.77
C ASP A 426 14.01 -3.28 -6.61
N ALA A 427 15.18 -2.62 -6.67
CA ALA A 427 15.60 -1.67 -5.66
C ALA A 427 14.69 -0.43 -5.64
N ALA A 428 14.37 0.15 -6.80
CA ALA A 428 13.48 1.30 -6.88
C ALA A 428 12.11 0.99 -6.24
N ARG A 429 11.47 -0.13 -6.62
CA ARG A 429 10.18 -0.55 -6.09
C ARG A 429 10.21 -0.83 -4.59
N PHE A 430 11.25 -1.47 -4.10
CA PHE A 430 11.41 -1.80 -2.68
C PHE A 430 11.68 -0.56 -1.84
N PHE A 431 12.58 0.32 -2.25
CA PHE A 431 13.00 1.50 -1.50
C PHE A 431 11.86 2.52 -1.34
N PHE A 432 11.03 2.71 -2.38
CA PHE A 432 9.85 3.58 -2.26
C PHE A 432 8.79 3.06 -1.29
N ASN A 433 8.84 1.78 -0.95
CA ASN A 433 7.95 1.13 0.02
C ASN A 433 8.64 0.80 1.36
N LEU A 434 9.80 1.40 1.69
CA LEU A 434 10.45 1.24 3.01
C LEU A 434 9.80 2.08 4.10
N ARG A 435 9.14 3.17 3.74
CA ARG A 435 8.47 4.11 4.63
C ARG A 435 6.99 4.21 4.29
N GLU A 436 6.19 4.53 5.30
CA GLU A 436 4.78 4.84 5.11
C GLU A 436 4.57 6.02 4.14
N PRO A 437 3.42 6.11 3.46
CA PRO A 437 3.16 7.15 2.46
C PRO A 437 3.38 8.57 2.99
N GLY A 438 2.93 8.87 4.21
CA GLY A 438 3.01 10.17 4.86
C GLY A 438 4.42 10.59 5.31
N SER A 439 5.43 9.74 5.16
CA SER A 439 6.82 10.05 5.52
C SER A 439 7.64 10.45 4.29
N THR A 440 8.53 11.43 4.44
CA THR A 440 9.56 11.76 3.45
C THR A 440 10.54 10.60 3.29
N ILE A 441 11.01 10.36 2.08
CA ILE A 441 12.03 9.35 1.77
C ILE A 441 13.30 10.04 1.29
N ASP A 442 14.42 9.72 1.93
CA ASP A 442 15.75 9.96 1.40
C ASP A 442 16.14 8.72 0.59
N PHE A 443 16.07 8.81 -0.72
CA PHE A 443 16.38 7.73 -1.65
C PHE A 443 17.86 7.77 -1.98
N ASP A 444 18.65 6.89 -1.37
CA ASP A 444 20.09 6.79 -1.58
C ASP A 444 20.40 5.92 -2.81
N LEU A 445 20.88 6.58 -3.88
CA LEU A 445 21.25 5.91 -5.13
C LEU A 445 22.41 4.92 -4.95
N GLY A 446 23.40 5.27 -4.12
CA GLY A 446 24.54 4.40 -3.86
C GLY A 446 24.14 3.11 -3.15
N LEU A 447 23.28 3.23 -2.13
CA LEU A 447 22.73 2.09 -1.41
C LEU A 447 21.86 1.23 -2.33
N ALA A 448 21.03 1.84 -3.17
CA ALA A 448 20.09 1.13 -4.05
C ALA A 448 20.78 0.23 -5.09
N VAL A 449 22.00 0.56 -5.51
CA VAL A 449 22.80 -0.24 -6.46
C VAL A 449 23.78 -1.18 -5.77
N SER A 450 23.96 -1.07 -4.44
CA SER A 450 24.93 -1.88 -3.72
C SER A 450 24.51 -3.35 -3.61
N GLN A 451 25.47 -4.28 -3.79
CA GLN A 451 25.26 -5.73 -3.71
C GLN A 451 25.81 -6.28 -2.39
N ASN A 452 25.23 -5.80 -1.29
CA ASN A 452 25.63 -6.24 0.06
C ASN A 452 24.44 -6.19 1.03
N ALA A 453 24.65 -6.67 2.25
CA ALA A 453 23.60 -6.79 3.28
C ALA A 453 23.02 -5.44 3.77
N GLN A 454 23.62 -4.29 3.44
CA GLN A 454 23.08 -2.98 3.77
C GLN A 454 21.92 -2.61 2.83
N ASN A 455 21.91 -3.13 1.59
CA ASN A 455 20.81 -2.98 0.66
C ASN A 455 19.67 -3.92 1.05
N PRO A 456 18.52 -3.43 1.52
CA PRO A 456 17.47 -4.28 2.09
C PRO A 456 16.81 -5.21 1.07
N VAL A 457 16.67 -4.82 -0.20
CA VAL A 457 16.13 -5.73 -1.22
C VAL A 457 17.13 -6.85 -1.56
N TYR A 458 18.42 -6.49 -1.70
CA TYR A 458 19.47 -7.48 -1.90
C TYR A 458 19.51 -8.48 -0.73
N TYR A 459 19.37 -8.00 0.50
CA TYR A 459 19.35 -8.84 1.70
C TYR A 459 18.19 -9.84 1.71
N CYS A 460 16.99 -9.43 1.29
CA CYS A 460 15.84 -10.33 1.14
C CYS A 460 16.06 -11.35 0.01
N GLN A 461 16.54 -10.90 -1.14
CA GLN A 461 16.85 -11.78 -2.29
C GLN A 461 17.95 -12.78 -1.95
N TYR A 462 18.97 -12.36 -1.20
CA TYR A 462 20.05 -13.23 -0.74
C TYR A 462 19.58 -14.34 0.20
N ALA A 463 18.53 -14.11 0.99
CA ALA A 463 17.92 -15.16 1.80
C ALA A 463 17.39 -16.30 0.92
N ASN A 464 16.68 -15.99 -0.16
CA ASN A 464 16.19 -16.98 -1.13
C ASN A 464 17.35 -17.72 -1.83
N ALA A 465 18.34 -16.97 -2.34
CA ALA A 465 19.50 -17.56 -3.02
C ALA A 465 20.29 -18.51 -2.10
N ARG A 466 20.39 -18.18 -0.80
CA ARG A 466 21.02 -19.04 0.20
C ARG A 466 20.24 -20.32 0.44
N ILE A 467 18.91 -20.28 0.50
CA ILE A 467 18.06 -21.49 0.58
C ILE A 467 18.28 -22.36 -0.65
N CYS A 468 18.23 -21.80 -1.84
CA CYS A 468 18.49 -22.54 -3.10
C CYS A 468 19.88 -23.20 -3.08
N SER A 469 20.90 -22.51 -2.59
CA SER A 469 22.27 -23.04 -2.48
C SER A 469 22.36 -24.23 -1.51
N VAL A 470 21.65 -24.16 -0.37
CA VAL A 470 21.58 -25.27 0.60
C VAL A 470 20.91 -26.48 0.00
N LEU A 471 19.76 -26.29 -0.65
CA LEU A 471 19.02 -27.37 -1.31
C LEU A 471 19.85 -28.04 -2.41
N LYS A 472 20.54 -27.25 -3.24
CA LYS A 472 21.44 -27.77 -4.31
C LYS A 472 22.61 -28.57 -3.73
N LYS A 473 23.22 -28.09 -2.63
CA LYS A 473 24.33 -28.79 -1.97
C LYS A 473 23.89 -30.13 -1.39
N LEU A 474 22.78 -30.15 -0.65
CA LEU A 474 22.26 -31.38 -0.05
C LEU A 474 21.81 -32.38 -1.10
N ALA A 475 21.20 -31.91 -2.21
CA ALA A 475 20.83 -32.76 -3.33
C ALA A 475 22.06 -33.42 -4.00
N ALA A 476 23.20 -32.73 -4.09
CA ALA A 476 24.45 -33.31 -4.58
C ALA A 476 24.99 -34.41 -3.64
N ASP A 477 24.70 -34.33 -2.35
CA ASP A 477 25.02 -35.35 -1.33
C ASP A 477 23.93 -36.46 -1.25
N GLY A 478 22.95 -36.47 -2.17
CA GLY A 478 21.87 -37.45 -2.24
C GLY A 478 20.68 -37.17 -1.32
N VAL A 479 20.63 -36.01 -0.67
CA VAL A 479 19.56 -35.61 0.24
C VAL A 479 18.59 -34.66 -0.46
N THR A 480 17.33 -35.07 -0.60
CA THR A 480 16.23 -34.23 -1.12
C THR A 480 15.12 -34.11 -0.09
N PRO A 481 14.36 -33.01 -0.09
CA PRO A 481 13.15 -32.92 0.73
C PRO A 481 12.19 -34.07 0.41
N ARG A 482 11.67 -34.70 1.44
CA ARG A 482 10.60 -35.69 1.39
C ARG A 482 9.44 -35.25 2.29
N ASP A 483 8.29 -35.86 2.18
CA ASP A 483 7.19 -35.58 3.10
C ASP A 483 7.64 -35.80 4.55
N CYS A 484 7.33 -34.83 5.40
CA CYS A 484 7.55 -34.88 6.83
C CYS A 484 6.24 -35.18 7.56
N THR A 485 6.33 -36.02 8.59
CA THR A 485 5.23 -36.19 9.53
C THR A 485 5.15 -34.99 10.51
N GLU A 486 3.99 -34.80 11.14
CA GLU A 486 3.81 -33.79 12.19
C GLU A 486 4.85 -33.96 13.30
N GLN A 487 5.11 -35.20 13.75
CA GLN A 487 6.11 -35.53 14.79
C GLN A 487 7.54 -35.15 14.39
N GLU A 488 7.89 -35.27 13.12
CA GLU A 488 9.20 -34.82 12.64
C GLU A 488 9.32 -33.28 12.68
N LEU A 489 8.27 -32.56 12.28
CA LEU A 489 8.25 -31.10 12.36
C LEU A 489 8.27 -30.56 13.80
N GLU A 490 7.74 -31.31 14.78
CA GLU A 490 7.84 -31.00 16.20
C GLU A 490 9.28 -31.04 16.77
N LEU A 491 10.25 -31.53 15.99
CA LEU A 491 11.68 -31.50 16.37
C LEU A 491 12.28 -30.08 16.27
N LEU A 492 11.59 -29.12 15.66
CA LEU A 492 12.04 -27.72 15.53
C LEU A 492 11.83 -26.95 16.84
N ARG A 493 12.78 -27.06 17.77
CA ARG A 493 12.63 -26.60 19.16
C ARG A 493 13.55 -25.47 19.57
N THR A 494 14.56 -25.13 18.75
CA THR A 494 15.47 -24.03 19.09
C THR A 494 14.73 -22.69 19.10
N PRO A 495 15.19 -21.71 19.86
CA PRO A 495 14.59 -20.37 19.87
C PRO A 495 14.54 -19.76 18.46
N GLU A 496 15.58 -19.97 17.65
CA GLU A 496 15.68 -19.43 16.28
C GLU A 496 14.66 -20.08 15.34
N GLU A 497 14.46 -21.41 15.45
CA GLU A 497 13.44 -22.14 14.68
C GLU A 497 12.04 -21.65 15.02
N ARG A 498 11.70 -21.57 16.30
CA ARG A 498 10.39 -21.12 16.78
C ARG A 498 10.12 -19.65 16.47
N GLU A 499 11.10 -18.77 16.60
CA GLU A 499 10.95 -17.35 16.29
C GLU A 499 10.68 -17.14 14.79
N LEU A 500 11.37 -17.89 13.94
CA LEU A 500 11.16 -17.88 12.49
C LEU A 500 9.76 -18.37 12.12
N ILE A 501 9.28 -19.49 12.69
CA ILE A 501 7.95 -20.03 12.43
C ILE A 501 6.85 -19.07 12.91
N ARG A 502 7.01 -18.45 14.09
CA ARG A 502 6.07 -17.41 14.55
C ARG A 502 5.99 -16.24 13.60
N HIS A 503 7.13 -15.81 13.03
CA HIS A 503 7.11 -14.73 12.06
C HIS A 503 6.37 -15.13 10.78
N LEU A 504 6.52 -16.38 10.30
CA LEU A 504 5.72 -16.89 9.18
C LEU A 504 4.21 -16.80 9.46
N SER A 505 3.78 -17.15 10.67
CA SER A 505 2.34 -17.12 11.03
C SER A 505 1.73 -15.71 11.06
N ALA A 506 2.54 -14.66 11.18
CA ALA A 506 2.09 -13.27 11.26
C ALA A 506 1.75 -12.66 9.88
N LEU A 507 2.11 -13.29 8.75
CA LEU A 507 1.97 -12.69 7.41
C LEU A 507 0.56 -12.21 7.11
N THR A 508 -0.46 -13.03 7.40
CA THR A 508 -1.87 -12.67 7.10
C THR A 508 -2.29 -11.41 7.85
N ASP A 509 -1.86 -11.26 9.10
CA ASP A 509 -2.19 -10.09 9.91
C ASP A 509 -1.47 -8.84 9.43
N GLU A 510 -0.21 -8.96 9.02
CA GLU A 510 0.55 -7.86 8.43
C GLU A 510 -0.08 -7.39 7.11
N ILE A 511 -0.58 -8.32 6.27
CA ILE A 511 -1.29 -7.98 5.03
C ILE A 511 -2.59 -7.24 5.34
N ILE A 512 -3.40 -7.74 6.27
CA ILE A 512 -4.65 -7.09 6.68
C ILE A 512 -4.37 -5.70 7.26
N LEU A 513 -3.34 -5.58 8.08
CA LEU A 513 -2.96 -4.30 8.69
C LEU A 513 -2.41 -3.31 7.66
N ALA A 514 -1.65 -3.79 6.67
CA ALA A 514 -1.16 -2.99 5.54
C ALA A 514 -2.34 -2.49 4.67
N ALA A 515 -3.29 -3.36 4.37
CA ALA A 515 -4.51 -3.00 3.62
C ALA A 515 -5.38 -2.00 4.39
N LYS A 516 -5.57 -2.21 5.69
CA LYS A 516 -6.37 -1.34 6.57
C LYS A 516 -5.79 0.07 6.71
N ASN A 517 -4.47 0.17 6.74
CA ASN A 517 -3.74 1.44 6.93
C ASN A 517 -3.27 2.06 5.61
N TYR A 518 -3.51 1.40 4.46
CA TYR A 518 -2.96 1.77 3.16
C TYR A 518 -1.42 1.95 3.18
N ASP A 519 -0.73 1.06 3.92
CA ASP A 519 0.71 1.13 4.17
C ASP A 519 1.45 -0.14 3.67
N PRO A 520 1.85 -0.19 2.39
CA PRO A 520 2.63 -1.32 1.85
C PRO A 520 4.00 -1.50 2.53
N ALA A 521 4.53 -0.45 3.21
CA ALA A 521 5.80 -0.54 3.92
C ALA A 521 5.80 -1.57 5.07
N LYS A 522 4.62 -1.97 5.56
CA LYS A 522 4.52 -3.08 6.52
C LYS A 522 5.02 -4.39 5.92
N ILE A 523 4.74 -4.62 4.66
CA ILE A 523 5.13 -5.85 3.95
C ILE A 523 6.62 -5.86 3.63
N THR A 524 7.22 -4.72 3.25
CA THR A 524 8.69 -4.66 3.09
C THR A 524 9.42 -4.86 4.41
N ARG A 525 8.93 -4.27 5.51
CA ARG A 525 9.48 -4.51 6.85
C ARG A 525 9.34 -5.97 7.29
N TYR A 526 8.19 -6.60 6.99
CA TYR A 526 7.99 -8.02 7.23
C TYR A 526 9.03 -8.86 6.48
N ALA A 527 9.27 -8.60 5.19
CA ALA A 527 10.25 -9.31 4.38
C ALA A 527 11.68 -9.16 4.92
N ILE A 528 12.08 -7.95 5.33
CA ILE A 528 13.40 -7.69 5.94
C ILE A 528 13.55 -8.49 7.26
N THR A 529 12.51 -8.51 8.08
CA THR A 529 12.51 -9.27 9.34
C THR A 529 12.59 -10.77 9.06
N LEU A 530 11.83 -11.28 8.08
CA LEU A 530 11.89 -12.69 7.65
C LEU A 530 13.31 -13.09 7.21
N ALA A 531 13.96 -12.27 6.38
CA ALA A 531 15.34 -12.49 5.96
C ALA A 531 16.30 -12.50 7.17
N THR A 532 16.11 -11.56 8.10
CA THR A 532 16.95 -11.45 9.32
C THR A 532 16.81 -12.70 10.18
N LEU A 533 15.60 -13.16 10.42
CA LEU A 533 15.33 -14.35 11.22
C LEU A 533 15.85 -15.62 10.54
N PHE A 534 15.69 -15.71 9.21
CA PHE A 534 16.24 -16.81 8.45
C PHE A 534 17.78 -16.86 8.55
N HIS A 535 18.47 -15.73 8.44
CA HIS A 535 19.92 -15.70 8.58
C HIS A 535 20.40 -16.04 10.00
N LYS A 536 19.66 -15.64 11.04
CA LYS A 536 19.91 -16.08 12.41
C LYS A 536 19.76 -17.61 12.55
N PHE A 537 18.65 -18.16 12.08
CA PHE A 537 18.42 -19.60 12.05
C PHE A 537 19.53 -20.34 11.31
N TYR A 538 19.87 -19.91 10.10
CA TYR A 538 20.90 -20.52 9.28
C TYR A 538 22.27 -20.57 9.97
N ASN A 539 22.62 -19.51 10.72
CA ASN A 539 23.89 -19.43 11.44
C ASN A 539 23.91 -20.26 12.75
N ALA A 540 22.77 -20.37 13.42
CA ALA A 540 22.66 -21.08 14.70
C ALA A 540 22.39 -22.58 14.53
N CYS A 541 21.64 -22.96 13.50
CA CYS A 541 21.14 -24.32 13.28
C CYS A 541 21.72 -24.92 12.00
N LYS A 542 22.61 -25.89 12.13
CA LYS A 542 23.14 -26.64 10.97
C LYS A 542 21.99 -27.43 10.32
N ILE A 543 21.70 -27.20 9.02
CA ILE A 543 20.59 -27.86 8.31
C ILE A 543 20.96 -29.31 8.01
N GLY A 544 22.11 -29.57 7.37
CA GLY A 544 22.59 -30.93 7.10
C GLY A 544 23.19 -31.56 8.36
N VAL A 545 22.40 -32.26 9.14
CA VAL A 545 22.79 -33.02 10.34
C VAL A 545 22.61 -34.53 10.08
N ASP A 546 23.23 -35.37 10.93
CA ASP A 546 23.12 -36.83 10.82
C ASP A 546 21.76 -37.36 11.27
N ASP A 547 21.02 -36.61 12.08
CA ASP A 547 19.61 -36.87 12.44
C ASP A 547 18.71 -36.55 11.24
N GLU A 548 18.38 -37.56 10.48
CA GLU A 548 17.60 -37.42 9.24
C GLU A 548 16.21 -36.78 9.46
N PRO A 549 15.40 -37.16 10.44
CA PRO A 549 14.15 -36.49 10.75
C PRO A 549 14.29 -34.99 11.04
N LEU A 550 15.26 -34.60 11.84
CA LEU A 550 15.55 -33.20 12.14
C LEU A 550 16.05 -32.44 10.89
N MET A 551 16.89 -33.08 10.08
CA MET A 551 17.36 -32.51 8.81
C MET A 551 16.18 -32.23 7.88
N GLN A 552 15.25 -33.17 7.72
CA GLN A 552 14.04 -32.99 6.90
C GLN A 552 13.14 -31.89 7.46
N ALA A 553 12.94 -31.82 8.75
CA ALA A 553 12.17 -30.74 9.39
C ALA A 553 12.79 -29.35 9.10
N ARG A 554 14.11 -29.21 9.18
CA ARG A 554 14.84 -27.97 8.84
C ARG A 554 14.76 -27.62 7.36
N LEU A 555 14.78 -28.62 6.47
CA LEU A 555 14.55 -28.41 5.05
C LEU A 555 13.13 -27.87 4.79
N HIS A 556 12.12 -28.41 5.45
CA HIS A 556 10.73 -27.90 5.36
C HIS A 556 10.60 -26.47 5.87
N LEU A 557 11.30 -26.13 6.96
CA LEU A 557 11.37 -24.74 7.42
C LEU A 557 12.02 -23.82 6.36
N CYS A 558 13.09 -24.25 5.70
CA CYS A 558 13.69 -23.51 4.59
C CYS A 558 12.71 -23.32 3.42
N LEU A 559 11.98 -24.37 3.02
CA LEU A 559 10.98 -24.30 1.94
C LEU A 559 9.81 -23.36 2.31
N ALA A 560 9.35 -23.40 3.57
CA ALA A 560 8.31 -22.50 4.04
C ALA A 560 8.76 -21.02 4.00
N VAL A 561 10.00 -20.73 4.45
CA VAL A 561 10.59 -19.38 4.35
C VAL A 561 10.72 -18.94 2.89
N GLN A 562 11.17 -19.84 2.00
CA GLN A 562 11.29 -19.58 0.58
C GLN A 562 9.93 -19.22 -0.03
N SER A 563 8.91 -20.03 0.21
CA SER A 563 7.55 -19.81 -0.28
C SER A 563 7.00 -18.44 0.17
N VAL A 564 7.12 -18.11 1.45
CA VAL A 564 6.64 -16.83 1.98
C VAL A 564 7.44 -15.65 1.43
N MET A 565 8.76 -15.75 1.32
CA MET A 565 9.60 -14.71 0.72
C MET A 565 9.23 -14.47 -0.75
N GLN A 566 8.99 -15.54 -1.51
CA GLN A 566 8.51 -15.47 -2.89
C GLN A 566 7.14 -14.78 -2.97
N ASN A 567 6.17 -15.18 -2.14
CA ASN A 567 4.83 -14.58 -2.12
C ASN A 567 4.89 -13.06 -1.88
N VAL A 568 5.70 -12.63 -0.93
CA VAL A 568 5.84 -11.21 -0.56
C VAL A 568 6.54 -10.40 -1.67
N LEU A 569 7.67 -10.89 -2.17
CA LEU A 569 8.46 -10.15 -3.17
C LEU A 569 7.76 -10.12 -4.54
N THR A 570 7.18 -11.23 -4.98
CA THR A 570 6.47 -11.29 -6.27
C THR A 570 5.18 -10.48 -6.28
N ALA A 571 4.48 -10.37 -5.14
CA ALA A 571 3.33 -9.47 -5.01
C ALA A 571 3.72 -8.01 -5.30
N PHE A 572 4.95 -7.61 -4.93
CA PHE A 572 5.49 -6.28 -5.22
C PHE A 572 6.25 -6.23 -6.56
N LYS A 573 6.14 -7.28 -7.37
CA LYS A 573 6.81 -7.44 -8.68
C LYS A 573 8.34 -7.29 -8.58
N ILE A 574 8.91 -7.76 -7.49
CA ILE A 574 10.35 -7.85 -7.22
C ILE A 574 10.81 -9.27 -7.56
N THR A 575 11.92 -9.39 -8.26
CA THR A 575 12.48 -10.69 -8.65
C THR A 575 13.02 -11.46 -7.45
N VAL A 576 12.96 -12.78 -7.52
CA VAL A 576 13.44 -13.68 -6.47
C VAL A 576 14.49 -14.62 -7.08
N PRO A 577 15.77 -14.17 -7.16
CA PRO A 577 16.82 -14.94 -7.82
C PRO A 577 17.18 -16.21 -7.03
N GLU A 578 17.49 -17.29 -7.75
CA GLU A 578 17.96 -18.55 -7.16
C GLU A 578 19.46 -18.51 -6.81
N SER A 579 20.20 -17.59 -7.37
CA SER A 579 21.65 -17.39 -7.13
C SER A 579 22.01 -15.91 -7.22
N MET A 580 22.94 -15.48 -6.39
CA MET A 580 23.46 -14.11 -6.35
C MET A 580 24.97 -14.13 -6.14
#